data_542523076b2c855b7baeca2890d10942
#
_entry.id   542523076b2c855b7baeca2890d10942
#
_cell.length_a   1.000
_cell.length_b   1.000
_cell.length_c   1.000
_cell.angle_alpha   90.00
_cell.angle_beta   90.00
_cell.angle_gamma   90.00
#
_symmetry.space_group_name_H-M   'P 1'
#
loop_
_entity.id
_entity.type
_entity.pdbx_description
1 polymer ?
#
loop_
_entity_poly.entity_id
_entity_poly.type
_entity_poly.pdbx_seq_one_letter_code
_entity_poly.pdbx_strand_id
1 'polypeptide(L)'
;MTGHWRLLLLITASCLAGACGGGGTPVPTSPSAQPSFLTGTWAGTLSIEREGEPTSSGAVTWTFEPVTGTNLQTFTVTIRSQNPWLPMTATVTSAITPSNQPPARISTTGSYPSPRGCTGTMLSVGTADRTSIDADFSGVDCASLAQSTFRGHIVLSKTGS
;
A
#
# COMPACT_ATOMS: atom_id res chain seq x y z
N MET A 1 36.63 -66.78 25.25
CA MET A 1 35.60 -66.94 26.31
C MET A 1 34.35 -66.27 25.80
N THR A 2 33.45 -67.02 25.18
CA THR A 2 32.12 -67.52 25.62
C THR A 2 31.19 -66.32 25.85
N GLY A 3 30.05 -66.21 25.28
CA GLY A 3 29.19 -67.13 24.52
C GLY A 3 27.90 -66.42 24.18
N HIS A 4 27.31 -66.82 23.18
CA HIS A 4 25.88 -67.04 22.87
C HIS A 4 24.81 -66.28 23.66
N TRP A 5 23.82 -65.66 22.99
CA TRP A 5 22.55 -66.36 22.72
C TRP A 5 21.67 -65.67 21.71
N ARG A 6 21.13 -66.46 20.85
CA ARG A 6 20.06 -66.22 19.86
C ARG A 6 18.74 -66.05 20.62
N LEU A 7 17.90 -65.17 20.19
CA LEU A 7 16.46 -65.41 20.29
C LEU A 7 15.76 -64.82 19.05
N LEU A 8 15.31 -65.74 18.23
CA LEU A 8 14.29 -65.53 17.19
C LEU A 8 12.97 -65.23 17.90
N LEU A 9 12.25 -64.24 17.44
CA LEU A 9 10.82 -64.14 17.62
C LEU A 9 10.16 -63.69 16.32
N LEU A 10 9.59 -64.66 15.64
CA LEU A 10 8.58 -64.52 14.61
C LEU A 10 7.34 -63.88 15.22
N ILE A 11 6.86 -62.80 14.67
CA ILE A 11 5.47 -62.34 14.88
C ILE A 11 4.86 -62.03 13.53
N THR A 12 3.97 -62.85 13.19
CA THR A 12 2.91 -62.96 12.21
C THR A 12 2.38 -61.65 11.60
N ALA A 13 2.28 -61.73 10.28
CA ALA A 13 1.49 -60.85 9.42
C ALA A 13 0.02 -60.85 9.85
N SER A 14 -0.52 -59.66 10.00
CA SER A 14 -1.96 -59.44 9.96
C SER A 14 -2.25 -58.33 8.96
N CYS A 15 -2.62 -58.70 7.75
CA CYS A 15 -3.29 -57.84 6.78
C CYS A 15 -4.68 -57.47 7.33
N LEU A 16 -4.88 -56.25 7.65
CA LEU A 16 -6.21 -55.66 7.78
C LEU A 16 -6.38 -54.68 6.64
N ALA A 17 -7.05 -55.11 5.60
CA ALA A 17 -7.66 -54.27 4.60
C ALA A 17 -8.72 -53.41 5.30
N GLY A 18 -8.49 -52.13 5.37
CA GLY A 18 -9.39 -51.15 5.96
C GLY A 18 -9.52 -49.91 5.08
N ALA A 19 -10.62 -49.90 4.33
CA ALA A 19 -11.34 -48.74 3.85
C ALA A 19 -10.53 -47.61 3.17
N CYS A 20 -10.64 -47.56 1.83
CA CYS A 20 -10.60 -46.30 1.06
C CYS A 20 -11.68 -45.35 1.59
N GLY A 21 -11.32 -44.58 2.59
CA GLY A 21 -12.00 -43.35 2.91
C GLY A 21 -11.35 -42.23 2.09
N GLY A 22 -12.04 -41.73 1.06
CA GLY A 22 -11.64 -40.54 0.31
C GLY A 22 -11.62 -39.32 1.22
N GLY A 23 -10.55 -39.19 2.00
CA GLY A 23 -10.20 -37.94 2.68
C GLY A 23 -9.60 -37.00 1.65
N GLY A 24 -10.44 -36.21 0.98
CA GLY A 24 -9.95 -35.08 0.25
C GLY A 24 -9.15 -34.24 1.24
N THR A 25 -7.82 -34.12 1.01
CA THR A 25 -7.00 -33.16 1.74
C THR A 25 -7.68 -31.82 1.59
N PRO A 26 -8.02 -31.11 2.71
CA PRO A 26 -8.59 -29.78 2.61
C PRO A 26 -7.59 -28.95 1.82
N VAL A 27 -8.03 -28.49 0.64
CA VAL A 27 -7.28 -27.51 -0.13
C VAL A 27 -7.08 -26.34 0.81
N PRO A 28 -5.83 -25.93 1.10
CA PRO A 28 -5.59 -24.78 1.95
C PRO A 28 -6.30 -23.60 1.29
N THR A 29 -7.40 -23.16 1.86
CA THR A 29 -8.06 -21.92 1.47
C THR A 29 -7.01 -20.85 1.70
N SER A 30 -6.51 -20.24 0.62
CA SER A 30 -5.66 -19.06 0.71
C SER A 30 -6.32 -18.09 1.69
N PRO A 31 -5.60 -17.59 2.69
CA PRO A 31 -6.17 -16.66 3.63
C PRO A 31 -6.81 -15.53 2.83
N SER A 32 -8.09 -15.29 3.06
CA SER A 32 -8.80 -14.17 2.46
C SER A 32 -7.97 -12.92 2.74
N ALA A 33 -7.46 -12.28 1.68
CA ALA A 33 -6.59 -11.14 1.83
C ALA A 33 -7.36 -10.06 2.62
N GLN A 34 -6.93 -9.81 3.85
CA GLN A 34 -7.52 -8.74 4.64
C GLN A 34 -7.38 -7.42 3.87
N PRO A 35 -8.47 -6.64 3.75
CA PRO A 35 -8.38 -5.35 3.10
C PRO A 35 -7.30 -4.51 3.81
N SER A 36 -6.48 -3.84 3.02
CA SER A 36 -5.45 -2.96 3.56
C SER A 36 -6.08 -1.87 4.43
N PHE A 37 -5.44 -1.52 5.52
CA PHE A 37 -5.87 -0.41 6.35
C PHE A 37 -5.91 0.94 5.59
N LEU A 38 -5.14 1.06 4.48
CA LEU A 38 -5.13 2.25 3.62
C LEU A 38 -6.37 2.35 2.72
N THR A 39 -7.03 1.26 2.38
CA THR A 39 -8.22 1.30 1.50
C THR A 39 -9.26 2.28 2.02
N GLY A 40 -9.83 3.06 1.12
CA GLY A 40 -10.87 4.04 1.42
C GLY A 40 -10.42 5.49 1.24
N THR A 41 -11.18 6.41 1.81
CA THR A 41 -11.01 7.85 1.63
C THR A 41 -10.35 8.50 2.84
N TRP A 42 -9.42 9.38 2.54
CA TRP A 42 -8.64 10.16 3.48
C TRP A 42 -8.75 11.63 3.12
N ALA A 43 -8.99 12.50 4.08
CA ALA A 43 -9.13 13.92 3.86
C ALA A 43 -8.29 14.72 4.86
N GLY A 44 -7.81 15.88 4.43
CA GLY A 44 -7.00 16.73 5.29
C GLY A 44 -6.47 17.96 4.57
N THR A 45 -5.23 18.32 4.87
CA THR A 45 -4.61 19.55 4.38
C THR A 45 -3.32 19.24 3.61
N LEU A 46 -3.16 19.90 2.48
CA LEU A 46 -1.91 19.99 1.71
C LEU A 46 -1.38 21.42 1.85
N SER A 47 -0.20 21.57 2.43
CA SER A 47 0.57 22.81 2.47
C SER A 47 1.65 22.78 1.42
N ILE A 48 1.82 23.83 0.63
CA ILE A 48 2.82 23.94 -0.45
C ILE A 48 3.70 25.16 -0.21
N GLU A 49 4.99 24.96 -0.40
CA GLU A 49 6.00 25.97 -0.34
C GLU A 49 6.67 26.09 -1.72
N ARG A 50 6.86 27.32 -2.17
CA ARG A 50 7.64 27.70 -3.35
C ARG A 50 8.66 28.75 -2.96
N GLU A 51 9.80 28.72 -3.62
CA GLU A 51 10.86 29.69 -3.35
C GLU A 51 10.38 31.12 -3.61
N GLY A 52 10.54 31.96 -2.60
CA GLY A 52 10.17 33.39 -2.65
C GLY A 52 8.67 33.70 -2.48
N GLU A 53 7.84 32.70 -2.23
CA GLU A 53 6.40 32.89 -2.06
C GLU A 53 5.92 32.45 -0.66
N PRO A 54 4.82 33.00 -0.14
CA PRO A 54 4.24 32.54 1.13
C PRO A 54 3.68 31.12 0.99
N THR A 55 3.65 30.35 2.07
CA THR A 55 3.07 29.00 2.08
C THR A 55 1.59 29.05 1.72
N SER A 56 1.18 28.19 0.79
CA SER A 56 -0.22 28.00 0.41
C SER A 56 -0.77 26.73 1.03
N SER A 57 -1.95 26.79 1.61
CA SER A 57 -2.62 25.63 2.20
C SER A 57 -4.01 25.44 1.62
N GLY A 58 -4.45 24.20 1.48
CA GLY A 58 -5.77 23.87 0.97
C GLY A 58 -6.21 22.45 1.32
N ALA A 59 -7.51 22.22 1.22
CA ALA A 59 -8.06 20.89 1.45
C ALA A 59 -7.58 19.90 0.38
N VAL A 60 -7.36 18.67 0.80
CA VAL A 60 -7.00 17.57 -0.10
C VAL A 60 -7.71 16.30 0.32
N THR A 61 -8.07 15.49 -0.66
CA THR A 61 -8.66 14.17 -0.46
C THR A 61 -7.88 13.14 -1.28
N TRP A 62 -7.54 12.02 -0.65
CA TRP A 62 -6.91 10.86 -1.28
C TRP A 62 -7.84 9.66 -1.14
N THR A 63 -8.13 8.99 -2.24
CA THR A 63 -8.91 7.74 -2.23
C THR A 63 -8.00 6.61 -2.69
N PHE A 64 -7.77 5.63 -1.82
CA PHE A 64 -6.91 4.47 -2.06
C PHE A 64 -7.74 3.27 -2.49
N GLU A 65 -7.44 2.74 -3.67
CA GLU A 65 -8.03 1.53 -4.22
C GLU A 65 -6.92 0.49 -4.43
N PRO A 66 -7.06 -0.75 -3.89
CA PRO A 66 -6.05 -1.78 -4.09
C PRO A 66 -5.98 -2.19 -5.55
N VAL A 67 -4.77 -2.37 -6.08
CA VAL A 67 -4.57 -2.90 -7.42
C VAL A 67 -4.82 -4.41 -7.39
N THR A 68 -5.82 -4.87 -8.14
CA THR A 68 -6.16 -6.29 -8.24
C THR A 68 -5.04 -7.09 -8.87
N GLY A 69 -4.73 -8.26 -8.31
CA GLY A 69 -3.68 -9.16 -8.84
C GLY A 69 -2.28 -8.84 -8.32
N THR A 70 -2.10 -7.82 -7.48
CA THR A 70 -0.86 -7.55 -6.76
C THR A 70 -0.95 -8.01 -5.31
N ASN A 71 0.21 -8.26 -4.69
CA ASN A 71 0.28 -8.34 -3.24
C ASN A 71 -0.14 -6.95 -2.70
N LEU A 72 -1.03 -6.87 -1.76
CA LEU A 72 -1.71 -5.70 -1.17
C LEU A 72 -0.81 -4.48 -0.79
N GLN A 73 0.30 -4.29 -1.47
CA GLN A 73 1.30 -3.25 -1.24
C GLN A 73 1.22 -2.09 -2.23
N THR A 74 0.42 -2.24 -3.29
CA THR A 74 0.29 -1.23 -4.34
C THR A 74 -1.16 -0.79 -4.46
N PHE A 75 -1.36 0.52 -4.60
CA PHE A 75 -2.66 1.16 -4.70
C PHE A 75 -2.70 2.11 -5.88
N THR A 76 -3.86 2.18 -6.51
CA THR A 76 -4.25 3.34 -7.29
C THR A 76 -4.80 4.39 -6.34
N VAL A 77 -4.31 5.61 -6.43
CA VAL A 77 -4.74 6.72 -5.58
C VAL A 77 -5.32 7.84 -6.43
N THR A 78 -6.57 8.16 -6.18
CA THR A 78 -7.17 9.37 -6.74
C THR A 78 -6.98 10.51 -5.76
N ILE A 79 -6.28 11.55 -6.20
CA ILE A 79 -6.00 12.76 -5.42
C ILE A 79 -6.89 13.89 -5.94
N ARG A 80 -7.56 14.59 -5.04
CA ARG A 80 -8.28 15.83 -5.32
C ARG A 80 -7.75 16.91 -4.40
N SER A 81 -7.13 17.93 -4.96
CA SER A 81 -6.56 19.06 -4.23
C SER A 81 -7.33 20.33 -4.54
N GLN A 82 -7.64 21.08 -3.49
CA GLN A 82 -8.20 22.43 -3.54
C GLN A 82 -7.16 23.48 -3.11
N ASN A 83 -5.87 23.09 -3.03
CA ASN A 83 -4.82 24.06 -2.75
C ASN A 83 -4.78 25.10 -3.88
N PRO A 84 -4.77 26.42 -3.59
CA PRO A 84 -4.81 27.47 -4.61
C PRO A 84 -3.68 27.40 -5.64
N TRP A 85 -2.51 26.86 -5.25
CA TRP A 85 -1.36 26.72 -6.16
C TRP A 85 -1.35 25.41 -6.93
N LEU A 86 -2.07 24.43 -6.44
CA LEU A 86 -2.13 23.10 -7.02
C LEU A 86 -3.55 22.54 -7.00
N PRO A 87 -4.53 23.25 -7.58
CA PRO A 87 -5.87 22.68 -7.75
C PRO A 87 -5.80 21.60 -8.80
N MET A 88 -5.95 20.34 -8.39
CA MET A 88 -5.81 19.20 -9.31
C MET A 88 -6.74 18.04 -8.95
N THR A 89 -7.02 17.23 -9.97
CA THR A 89 -7.46 15.84 -9.81
C THR A 89 -6.47 14.97 -10.56
N ALA A 90 -5.86 14.03 -9.87
CA ALA A 90 -4.86 13.12 -10.44
C ALA A 90 -5.11 11.69 -9.99
N THR A 91 -4.77 10.73 -10.85
CA THR A 91 -4.71 9.32 -10.49
C THR A 91 -3.25 8.88 -10.54
N VAL A 92 -2.75 8.42 -9.43
CA VAL A 92 -1.34 8.09 -9.22
C VAL A 92 -1.18 6.73 -8.57
N THR A 93 0.04 6.25 -8.47
CA THR A 93 0.35 4.98 -7.80
C THR A 93 0.96 5.23 -6.42
N SER A 94 0.52 4.47 -5.44
CA SER A 94 1.10 4.45 -4.10
C SER A 94 1.56 3.04 -3.73
N ALA A 95 2.65 2.96 -2.99
CA ALA A 95 3.17 1.73 -2.41
C ALA A 95 3.36 1.88 -0.90
N ILE A 96 3.16 0.79 -0.16
CA ILE A 96 3.41 0.73 1.28
C ILE A 96 4.49 -0.30 1.61
N THR A 97 5.31 0.00 2.60
CA THR A 97 6.40 -0.87 3.06
C THR A 97 6.61 -0.71 4.57
N PRO A 98 6.79 -1.79 5.31
CA PRO A 98 6.44 -3.17 5.00
C PRO A 98 4.93 -3.38 5.00
N SER A 99 4.48 -4.50 4.45
CA SER A 99 3.08 -4.80 4.20
C SER A 99 2.12 -4.55 5.36
N ASN A 100 0.98 -3.94 5.07
CA ASN A 100 -0.33 -3.96 5.78
C ASN A 100 -0.36 -3.80 7.31
N GLN A 101 0.75 -3.62 8.00
CA GLN A 101 0.79 -3.40 9.45
C GLN A 101 1.20 -1.95 9.74
N PRO A 102 0.31 -1.16 10.35
CA PRO A 102 0.66 0.19 10.77
C PRO A 102 1.60 0.16 12.00
N PRO A 103 2.52 1.15 12.13
CA PRO A 103 2.76 2.20 11.14
C PRO A 103 3.52 1.65 9.92
N ALA A 104 3.13 2.07 8.73
CA ALA A 104 3.77 1.69 7.48
C ALA A 104 4.35 2.90 6.77
N ARG A 105 5.44 2.71 6.04
CA ARG A 105 5.98 3.73 5.16
C ARG A 105 5.14 3.77 3.88
N ILE A 106 4.74 4.96 3.45
CA ILE A 106 3.99 5.19 2.21
C ILE A 106 4.84 5.98 1.25
N SER A 107 4.80 5.60 -0.03
CA SER A 107 5.41 6.36 -1.13
C SER A 107 4.41 6.45 -2.27
N THR A 108 4.09 7.65 -2.70
CA THR A 108 3.14 7.94 -3.77
C THR A 108 3.83 8.72 -4.86
N THR A 109 3.72 8.26 -6.11
CA THR A 109 4.36 8.91 -7.25
C THR A 109 3.44 8.91 -8.46
N GLY A 110 3.56 9.93 -9.29
CA GLY A 110 2.79 10.01 -10.52
C GLY A 110 2.86 11.37 -11.20
N SER A 111 2.04 11.50 -12.24
CA SER A 111 1.88 12.74 -12.99
C SER A 111 0.49 13.31 -12.76
N TYR A 112 0.36 14.61 -12.90
CA TYR A 112 -0.91 15.30 -12.80
C TYR A 112 -1.08 16.37 -13.89
N PRO A 113 -2.33 16.66 -14.30
CA PRO A 113 -2.61 17.78 -15.17
C PRO A 113 -2.45 19.08 -14.38
N SER A 114 -1.50 19.93 -14.79
CA SER A 114 -1.29 21.21 -14.19
C SER A 114 -2.37 22.20 -14.62
N PRO A 115 -2.80 23.12 -13.75
CA PRO A 115 -3.66 24.26 -14.13
C PRO A 115 -3.07 25.13 -15.25
N ARG A 116 -1.77 25.04 -15.50
CA ARG A 116 -1.08 25.75 -16.58
C ARG A 116 -1.21 25.07 -17.96
N GLY A 117 -1.97 23.96 -18.07
CA GLY A 117 -2.20 23.24 -19.32
C GLY A 117 -1.05 22.30 -19.72
N CYS A 118 -0.20 21.92 -18.80
CA CYS A 118 0.91 20.99 -18.98
C CYS A 118 0.83 19.81 -18.00
N THR A 119 1.78 18.89 -18.08
CA THR A 119 1.89 17.78 -17.12
C THR A 119 2.96 18.10 -16.08
N GLY A 120 2.57 18.03 -14.81
CA GLY A 120 3.47 18.04 -13.67
C GLY A 120 3.75 16.64 -13.16
N THR A 121 4.77 16.50 -12.31
CA THR A 121 5.12 15.26 -11.60
C THR A 121 5.13 15.49 -10.11
N MET A 122 4.83 14.43 -9.35
CA MET A 122 4.77 14.50 -7.90
C MET A 122 5.38 13.25 -7.26
N LEU A 123 5.92 13.44 -6.08
CA LEU A 123 6.35 12.42 -5.16
C LEU A 123 5.89 12.79 -3.74
N SER A 124 5.33 11.84 -3.02
CA SER A 124 5.08 11.97 -1.59
C SER A 124 5.67 10.77 -0.86
N VAL A 125 6.32 11.02 0.27
CA VAL A 125 6.92 9.98 1.12
C VAL A 125 6.62 10.30 2.57
N GLY A 126 6.13 9.32 3.31
CA GLY A 126 5.76 9.51 4.70
C GLY A 126 5.39 8.24 5.43
N THR A 127 4.59 8.39 6.46
CA THR A 127 4.07 7.31 7.29
C THR A 127 2.55 7.30 7.29
N ALA A 128 2.00 6.12 7.39
CA ALA A 128 0.57 5.91 7.51
C ALA A 128 0.26 4.96 8.66
N ASP A 129 -0.74 5.30 9.45
CA ASP A 129 -1.36 4.41 10.42
C ASP A 129 -2.85 4.16 10.07
N ARG A 130 -3.62 3.60 10.99
CA ARG A 130 -5.05 3.28 10.74
C ARG A 130 -5.94 4.52 10.63
N THR A 131 -5.48 5.65 11.11
CA THR A 131 -6.27 6.87 11.31
C THR A 131 -5.67 8.09 10.66
N SER A 132 -4.35 8.12 10.44
CA SER A 132 -3.63 9.27 9.89
C SER A 132 -2.58 8.90 8.85
N ILE A 133 -2.34 9.82 7.93
CA ILE A 133 -1.19 9.84 7.02
C ILE A 133 -0.49 11.17 7.23
N ASP A 134 0.83 11.09 7.39
CA ASP A 134 1.72 12.23 7.53
C ASP A 134 2.87 12.07 6.54
N ALA A 135 2.98 12.96 5.56
CA ALA A 135 3.92 12.78 4.46
C ALA A 135 4.44 14.11 3.90
N ASP A 136 5.72 14.09 3.53
CA ASP A 136 6.29 15.14 2.72
C ASP A 136 5.86 14.98 1.25
N PHE A 137 5.69 16.11 0.59
CA PHE A 137 5.23 16.22 -0.78
C PHE A 137 6.19 17.10 -1.58
N SER A 138 6.56 16.67 -2.77
CA SER A 138 7.41 17.44 -3.67
C SER A 138 7.05 17.18 -5.11
N GLY A 139 7.40 18.11 -5.99
CA GLY A 139 7.13 17.94 -7.40
C GLY A 139 7.70 19.04 -8.26
N VAL A 140 7.44 18.86 -9.55
CA VAL A 140 7.79 19.83 -10.60
C VAL A 140 6.52 20.11 -11.38
N ASP A 141 6.13 21.38 -11.42
CA ASP A 141 5.02 21.83 -12.23
C ASP A 141 5.52 22.22 -13.61
N CYS A 142 4.96 21.66 -14.68
CA CYS A 142 5.35 21.96 -16.05
C CYS A 142 6.85 21.78 -16.34
N ALA A 143 7.36 20.57 -16.23
CA ALA A 143 8.77 20.25 -16.44
C ALA A 143 9.36 20.70 -17.81
N SER A 144 8.51 21.00 -18.79
CA SER A 144 8.89 21.50 -20.11
C SER A 144 8.91 23.03 -20.23
N LEU A 145 8.40 23.75 -19.25
CA LEU A 145 8.41 25.21 -19.17
C LEU A 145 9.32 25.65 -18.02
N ALA A 146 9.56 26.94 -17.84
CA ALA A 146 10.38 27.43 -16.72
C ALA A 146 9.99 26.71 -15.42
N GLN A 147 10.87 25.84 -14.94
CA GLN A 147 10.60 24.86 -13.89
C GLN A 147 10.16 25.56 -12.61
N SER A 148 8.97 25.25 -12.14
CA SER A 148 8.61 25.56 -10.78
C SER A 148 8.62 24.29 -9.93
N THR A 149 9.68 24.09 -9.18
CA THR A 149 9.73 23.07 -8.13
C THR A 149 8.90 23.55 -6.95
N PHE A 150 8.26 22.62 -6.28
CA PHE A 150 7.55 22.89 -5.05
C PHE A 150 7.84 21.78 -4.03
N ARG A 151 7.69 22.15 -2.77
CA ARG A 151 7.70 21.21 -1.65
C ARG A 151 6.44 21.44 -0.84
N GLY A 152 6.10 20.47 -0.03
CA GLY A 152 4.93 20.60 0.80
C GLY A 152 4.82 19.48 1.82
N HIS A 153 3.76 19.56 2.59
CA HIS A 153 3.45 18.60 3.63
C HIS A 153 1.97 18.25 3.58
N ILE A 154 1.66 16.98 3.79
CA ILE A 154 0.30 16.45 3.74
C ILE A 154 -0.01 15.80 5.07
N VAL A 155 -1.10 16.21 5.68
CA VAL A 155 -1.66 15.55 6.85
C VAL A 155 -3.09 15.15 6.54
N LEU A 156 -3.37 13.85 6.57
CA LEU A 156 -4.68 13.28 6.27
C LEU A 156 -5.22 12.47 7.45
N SER A 157 -6.53 12.48 7.61
CA SER A 157 -7.27 11.61 8.50
C SER A 157 -8.23 10.73 7.70
N LYS A 158 -8.45 9.50 8.14
CA LYS A 158 -9.36 8.57 7.48
C LYS A 158 -10.80 9.03 7.66
N THR A 159 -11.56 9.13 6.56
CA THR A 159 -12.95 9.62 6.55
C THR A 159 -13.96 8.59 6.05
N GLY A 160 -13.50 7.53 5.36
CA GLY A 160 -14.37 6.49 4.83
C GLY A 160 -13.61 5.17 4.59
N SER A 161 -14.32 4.10 4.67
CA SER A 161 -13.86 2.73 4.39
C SER A 161 -14.43 2.22 3.08
#